data_bcab6808fee46d71d297302d28b1ab5d
#
_entry.id   bcab6808fee46d71d297302d28b1ab5d
#
_cell.length_a   1.000
_cell.length_b   1.000
_cell.length_c   1.000
_cell.angle_alpha   90.00
_cell.angle_beta   90.00
_cell.angle_gamma   90.00
#
_symmetry.space_group_name_H-M   'P 1'
#
loop_
_entity.id
_entity.type
_entity.pdbx_description
1 polymer ?
#
loop_
_entity_poly.entity_id
_entity_poly.type
_entity_poly.pdbx_seq_one_letter_code
_entity_poly.pdbx_strand_id
1 'polypeptide(L)'
;MAVTETEVAVLRRSDFTTLFDTSPDLSGADVDISPYVRDAEDLDAQLAWATWTADADTGVPPAEAMAPGAEFRCRVPLGQVSALARDLPVWRLDQVLGRWTRVNAQSRPRPGEVLLVSAADGGYDPLTGFDPAARGPVPGSPSLDQAADPATGAEDPYRSDSASVAQHDWMRLDQHSEDVRDQAAALLATIGPVLPEGAAPSAVTAAYLHDAGKAHKTWQDALCRLAPENRKDEIAAGRPWAKSGSDQPLRFDGGVAFRHELASLLMLDGPLRDLLADAPDADLARYLVLAHHGKLRVQVRDPSDLAMLAAGEAAEDKLLGLEEGVAVDVPPLLGRPAAQFLVNLEQFRLGGERSWTRTALGLRDRYGPFVLAYLETIVRMADWRASGGLEVAR
;
A
#
# COMPACT_ATOMS: atom_id res chain seq x y z
N MET A 1 -31.93 -34.21 13.89
CA MET A 1 -31.00 -33.19 14.37
C MET A 1 -29.80 -33.24 13.43
N ALA A 2 -29.69 -32.29 12.52
CA ALA A 2 -28.47 -32.18 11.70
C ALA A 2 -27.38 -31.60 12.62
N VAL A 3 -26.30 -32.36 12.82
CA VAL A 3 -25.08 -31.86 13.44
C VAL A 3 -24.52 -30.85 12.45
N THR A 4 -24.58 -29.57 12.80
CA THR A 4 -23.87 -28.52 12.08
C THR A 4 -22.40 -28.78 12.36
N GLU A 5 -21.65 -29.35 11.42
CA GLU A 5 -20.20 -29.37 11.49
C GLU A 5 -19.75 -27.93 11.63
N THR A 6 -19.05 -27.66 12.73
CA THR A 6 -18.37 -26.38 12.93
C THR A 6 -17.34 -26.28 11.81
N GLU A 7 -17.47 -25.33 10.90
CA GLU A 7 -16.45 -25.07 9.90
C GLU A 7 -15.18 -24.68 10.63
N VAL A 8 -14.24 -25.60 10.71
CA VAL A 8 -12.90 -25.29 11.23
C VAL A 8 -12.23 -24.42 10.20
N ALA A 9 -11.80 -23.22 10.61
CA ALA A 9 -11.04 -22.33 9.75
C ALA A 9 -9.70 -22.97 9.39
N VAL A 10 -9.63 -23.56 8.22
CA VAL A 10 -8.41 -24.14 7.66
C VAL A 10 -7.93 -23.24 6.54
N LEU A 11 -6.68 -22.75 6.67
CA LEU A 11 -6.05 -21.98 5.61
C LEU A 11 -5.95 -22.82 4.33
N ARG A 12 -6.59 -22.35 3.27
CA ARG A 12 -6.54 -22.94 1.94
C ARG A 12 -5.49 -22.23 1.09
N ARG A 13 -5.02 -22.87 0.03
CA ARG A 13 -4.08 -22.24 -0.91
C ARG A 13 -4.65 -20.94 -1.51
N SER A 14 -5.96 -20.90 -1.77
CA SER A 14 -6.66 -19.71 -2.24
C SER A 14 -6.58 -18.54 -1.25
N ASP A 15 -6.69 -18.84 0.05
CA ASP A 15 -6.66 -17.83 1.10
C ASP A 15 -5.28 -17.17 1.18
N PHE A 16 -4.21 -17.97 1.10
CA PHE A 16 -2.85 -17.44 1.02
C PHE A 16 -2.63 -16.57 -0.22
N THR A 17 -3.18 -16.98 -1.36
CA THR A 17 -3.06 -16.20 -2.59
C THR A 17 -3.75 -14.85 -2.43
N THR A 18 -4.93 -14.84 -1.83
CA THR A 18 -5.71 -13.62 -1.58
C THR A 18 -5.01 -12.71 -0.56
N LEU A 19 -4.50 -13.27 0.54
CA LEU A 19 -3.77 -12.50 1.56
C LEU A 19 -2.42 -11.95 1.03
N PHE A 20 -1.80 -12.65 0.07
CA PHE A 20 -0.56 -12.22 -0.55
C PHE A 20 -0.77 -11.12 -1.59
N ASP A 21 -1.89 -11.15 -2.31
CA ASP A 21 -2.22 -10.14 -3.31
C ASP A 21 -2.79 -8.89 -2.64
N THR A 22 -1.95 -7.89 -2.45
CA THR A 22 -2.32 -6.57 -1.92
C THR A 22 -2.50 -5.52 -3.03
N SER A 23 -2.58 -5.96 -4.29
CA SER A 23 -2.81 -5.06 -5.44
C SER A 23 -4.18 -4.39 -5.45
N PRO A 24 -5.28 -5.02 -4.96
CA PRO A 24 -6.50 -4.27 -4.72
C PRO A 24 -6.22 -3.16 -3.72
N ASP A 25 -6.77 -1.99 -3.98
CA ASP A 25 -6.68 -0.90 -3.01
C ASP A 25 -7.28 -1.37 -1.68
N LEU A 26 -6.40 -1.51 -0.70
CA LEU A 26 -6.78 -1.87 0.67
C LEU A 26 -7.14 -0.63 1.50
N SER A 27 -7.16 0.56 0.88
CA SER A 27 -7.57 1.78 1.57
C SER A 27 -9.02 1.62 2.03
N GLY A 28 -9.20 1.53 3.33
CA GLY A 28 -10.49 1.37 3.99
C GLY A 28 -11.00 -0.08 4.13
N ALA A 29 -10.27 -1.09 3.66
CA ALA A 29 -10.52 -2.47 3.98
C ALA A 29 -9.27 -3.12 4.55
N ASP A 30 -9.25 -3.39 5.83
CA ASP A 30 -8.29 -4.32 6.39
C ASP A 30 -8.54 -5.70 5.75
N VAL A 31 -7.47 -6.41 5.41
CA VAL A 31 -7.58 -7.81 5.01
C VAL A 31 -8.23 -8.55 6.17
N ASP A 32 -9.40 -9.15 5.93
CA ASP A 32 -10.07 -9.92 6.96
C ASP A 32 -9.25 -11.17 7.33
N ILE A 33 -8.54 -11.09 8.43
CA ILE A 33 -7.79 -12.21 8.99
C ILE A 33 -8.59 -12.97 10.05
N SER A 34 -9.81 -12.54 10.39
CA SER A 34 -10.63 -13.15 11.44
C SER A 34 -10.84 -14.65 11.25
N PRO A 35 -11.01 -15.18 10.00
CA PRO A 35 -11.14 -16.61 9.79
C PRO A 35 -9.91 -17.41 10.18
N TYR A 36 -8.75 -16.75 10.37
CA TYR A 36 -7.45 -17.40 10.62
C TYR A 36 -6.94 -17.18 12.05
N VAL A 37 -7.57 -16.28 12.80
CA VAL A 37 -7.22 -16.00 14.19
C VAL A 37 -8.03 -16.93 15.11
N ARG A 38 -7.37 -17.56 16.06
CA ARG A 38 -7.99 -18.61 16.91
C ARG A 38 -9.15 -18.16 17.81
N ASP A 39 -9.35 -16.87 17.99
CA ASP A 39 -10.45 -16.27 18.74
C ASP A 39 -11.62 -15.85 17.85
N ALA A 40 -11.87 -16.62 16.79
CA ALA A 40 -12.95 -16.38 15.84
C ALA A 40 -14.37 -16.58 16.40
N GLU A 41 -14.55 -16.52 17.72
CA GLU A 41 -15.90 -16.43 18.30
C GLU A 41 -16.51 -15.02 18.14
N ASP A 42 -15.68 -14.00 17.98
CA ASP A 42 -16.11 -12.63 17.70
C ASP A 42 -16.08 -12.34 16.19
N LEU A 43 -17.11 -12.80 15.51
CA LEU A 43 -17.34 -12.47 14.10
C LEU A 43 -17.95 -11.06 14.01
N ASP A 44 -17.08 -10.04 13.99
CA ASP A 44 -17.46 -8.65 13.92
C ASP A 44 -17.23 -8.06 12.52
N ALA A 45 -18.12 -7.15 12.09
CA ALA A 45 -17.82 -6.18 11.04
C ALA A 45 -17.51 -4.81 11.67
N GLN A 46 -16.94 -3.93 10.88
CA GLN A 46 -16.67 -2.55 11.27
C GLN A 46 -17.73 -1.63 10.65
N LEU A 47 -18.58 -1.02 11.46
CA LEU A 47 -19.57 -0.04 11.02
C LEU A 47 -19.00 1.37 11.15
N ALA A 48 -19.14 2.17 10.11
CA ALA A 48 -18.84 3.60 10.10
C ALA A 48 -20.11 4.39 9.81
N TRP A 49 -20.25 5.56 10.43
CA TRP A 49 -21.31 6.51 10.15
C TRP A 49 -20.74 7.74 9.47
N ALA A 50 -21.35 8.15 8.37
CA ALA A 50 -20.95 9.33 7.64
C ALA A 50 -22.17 10.07 7.08
N THR A 51 -21.97 11.34 6.73
CA THR A 51 -22.94 12.13 5.99
C THR A 51 -22.52 12.22 4.52
N TRP A 52 -23.49 12.21 3.61
CA TRP A 52 -23.27 12.48 2.19
C TRP A 52 -24.51 13.04 1.54
N THR A 53 -24.34 13.74 0.43
CA THR A 53 -25.42 14.15 -0.44
C THR A 53 -25.84 12.94 -1.25
N ALA A 54 -26.92 12.29 -0.80
CA ALA A 54 -27.41 11.10 -1.48
C ALA A 54 -28.10 11.48 -2.81
N ASP A 55 -27.98 10.61 -3.79
CA ASP A 55 -28.93 10.61 -4.92
C ASP A 55 -30.34 10.46 -4.36
N ALA A 56 -31.24 11.34 -4.73
CA ALA A 56 -32.58 11.48 -4.15
C ALA A 56 -33.43 10.20 -4.26
N ASP A 57 -33.12 9.35 -5.23
CA ASP A 57 -33.90 8.14 -5.51
C ASP A 57 -33.29 6.87 -4.87
N THR A 58 -31.98 6.81 -4.69
CA THR A 58 -31.26 5.58 -4.32
C THR A 58 -30.62 5.62 -2.93
N GLY A 59 -30.31 6.80 -2.41
CA GLY A 59 -29.60 6.96 -1.13
C GLY A 59 -28.15 6.44 -1.15
N VAL A 60 -27.59 6.09 -2.31
CA VAL A 60 -26.27 5.50 -2.47
C VAL A 60 -25.19 6.52 -2.11
N PRO A 61 -24.12 6.15 -1.36
CA PRO A 61 -22.96 7.01 -1.16
C PRO A 61 -22.29 7.35 -2.49
N PRO A 62 -21.56 8.50 -2.58
CA PRO A 62 -20.82 8.85 -3.77
C PRO A 62 -19.86 7.72 -4.20
N ALA A 63 -19.77 7.43 -5.50
CA ALA A 63 -18.98 6.31 -6.01
C ALA A 63 -17.49 6.43 -5.66
N GLU A 64 -16.98 7.65 -5.60
CA GLU A 64 -15.58 7.97 -5.31
C GLU A 64 -15.29 8.05 -3.80
N ALA A 65 -16.32 7.95 -2.95
CA ALA A 65 -16.15 8.08 -1.52
C ALA A 65 -15.48 6.85 -0.93
N MET A 66 -14.47 7.11 -0.12
CA MET A 66 -13.78 6.10 0.69
C MET A 66 -14.50 5.90 2.02
N ALA A 67 -14.37 4.70 2.60
CA ALA A 67 -14.86 4.46 3.94
C ALA A 67 -14.11 5.35 4.96
N PRO A 68 -14.80 5.88 6.00
CA PRO A 68 -14.16 6.67 7.05
C PRO A 68 -13.00 5.93 7.73
N GLY A 69 -12.04 6.68 8.26
CA GLY A 69 -10.89 6.16 8.99
C GLY A 69 -11.26 5.29 10.20
N ALA A 70 -10.28 4.56 10.75
CA ALA A 70 -10.50 3.61 11.85
C ALA A 70 -11.07 4.27 13.11
N GLU A 71 -10.78 5.56 13.32
CA GLU A 71 -11.29 6.38 14.43
C GLU A 71 -12.80 6.61 14.38
N PHE A 72 -13.42 6.44 13.21
CA PHE A 72 -14.87 6.56 13.01
C PHE A 72 -15.59 5.21 12.91
N ARG A 73 -14.91 4.10 13.21
CA ARG A 73 -15.44 2.75 13.06
C ARG A 73 -15.77 2.12 14.40
N CYS A 74 -16.89 1.41 14.43
CA CYS A 74 -17.33 0.65 15.58
C CYS A 74 -17.39 -0.84 15.20
N ARG A 75 -16.77 -1.71 16.02
CA ARG A 75 -16.89 -3.17 15.87
C ARG A 75 -18.27 -3.62 16.30
N VAL A 76 -18.96 -4.37 15.44
CA VAL A 76 -20.30 -4.84 15.67
C VAL A 76 -20.44 -6.29 15.22
N PRO A 77 -20.97 -7.19 16.08
CA PRO A 77 -21.20 -8.58 15.73
C PRO A 77 -22.05 -8.75 14.46
N LEU A 78 -21.62 -9.64 13.55
CA LEU A 78 -22.27 -9.85 12.25
C LEU A 78 -23.78 -10.09 12.34
N GLY A 79 -24.22 -10.79 13.39
CA GLY A 79 -25.64 -11.01 13.66
C GLY A 79 -26.41 -9.70 13.89
N GLN A 80 -25.81 -8.75 14.59
CA GLN A 80 -26.39 -7.44 14.87
C GLN A 80 -26.34 -6.54 13.64
N VAL A 81 -25.25 -6.58 12.85
CA VAL A 81 -25.17 -5.89 11.56
C VAL A 81 -26.25 -6.40 10.60
N SER A 82 -26.43 -7.73 10.54
CA SER A 82 -27.47 -8.35 9.71
C SER A 82 -28.89 -7.98 10.17
N ALA A 83 -29.10 -7.74 11.46
CA ALA A 83 -30.35 -7.22 12.00
C ALA A 83 -30.55 -5.75 11.60
N LEU A 84 -29.53 -4.91 11.79
CA LEU A 84 -29.56 -3.50 11.41
C LEU A 84 -29.86 -3.32 9.91
N ALA A 85 -29.22 -4.13 9.05
CA ALA A 85 -29.41 -4.06 7.59
C ALA A 85 -30.84 -4.39 7.10
N ARG A 86 -31.71 -4.93 7.97
CA ARG A 86 -33.15 -5.10 7.66
C ARG A 86 -33.92 -3.80 7.82
N ASP A 87 -33.50 -2.96 8.77
CA ASP A 87 -34.21 -1.76 9.17
C ASP A 87 -33.61 -0.50 8.54
N LEU A 88 -32.29 -0.47 8.35
CA LEU A 88 -31.55 0.67 7.81
C LEU A 88 -30.73 0.28 6.58
N PRO A 89 -30.49 1.20 5.65
CA PRO A 89 -29.55 1.01 4.56
C PRO A 89 -28.13 0.85 5.11
N VAL A 90 -27.52 -0.31 4.88
CA VAL A 90 -26.10 -0.58 5.17
C VAL A 90 -25.38 -0.80 3.84
N TRP A 91 -24.29 -0.11 3.65
CA TRP A 91 -23.57 -0.07 2.38
C TRP A 91 -22.20 -0.75 2.49
N ARG A 92 -21.83 -1.44 1.44
CA ARG A 92 -20.53 -2.10 1.24
C ARG A 92 -19.86 -1.49 0.04
N LEU A 93 -18.58 -1.15 0.15
CA LEU A 93 -17.78 -0.79 -1.00
C LEU A 93 -17.40 -2.06 -1.77
N ASP A 94 -17.88 -2.17 -3.00
CA ASP A 94 -17.40 -3.18 -3.95
C ASP A 94 -16.08 -2.66 -4.55
N GLN A 95 -14.97 -3.16 -4.07
CA GLN A 95 -13.64 -2.71 -4.47
C GLN A 95 -13.29 -3.06 -5.93
N VAL A 96 -13.94 -4.09 -6.49
CA VAL A 96 -13.72 -4.48 -7.90
C VAL A 96 -14.45 -3.52 -8.83
N LEU A 97 -15.65 -3.11 -8.44
CA LEU A 97 -16.50 -2.23 -9.26
C LEU A 97 -16.36 -0.74 -8.87
N GLY A 98 -15.59 -0.42 -7.81
CA GLY A 98 -15.42 0.94 -7.32
C GLY A 98 -16.73 1.63 -6.91
N ARG A 99 -17.73 0.87 -6.45
CA ARG A 99 -19.05 1.41 -6.12
C ARG A 99 -19.63 0.84 -4.85
N TRP A 100 -20.46 1.60 -4.18
CA TRP A 100 -21.22 1.17 -3.02
C TRP A 100 -22.41 0.28 -3.41
N THR A 101 -22.55 -0.83 -2.73
CA THR A 101 -23.66 -1.77 -2.90
C THR A 101 -24.36 -1.99 -1.56
N ARG A 102 -25.69 -2.17 -1.59
CA ARG A 102 -26.46 -2.38 -0.39
C ARG A 102 -26.29 -3.80 0.15
N VAL A 103 -25.99 -3.91 1.44
CA VAL A 103 -26.01 -5.19 2.15
C VAL A 103 -27.46 -5.69 2.25
N ASN A 104 -27.70 -6.93 1.89
CA ASN A 104 -29.01 -7.56 1.89
C ASN A 104 -28.91 -9.04 2.29
N ALA A 105 -30.03 -9.76 2.26
CA ALA A 105 -30.07 -11.17 2.65
C ALA A 105 -29.19 -12.09 1.80
N GLN A 106 -28.93 -11.73 0.52
CA GLN A 106 -28.10 -12.48 -0.40
C GLN A 106 -26.61 -12.08 -0.26
N SER A 107 -26.33 -10.84 0.16
CA SER A 107 -24.98 -10.29 0.34
C SER A 107 -24.68 -10.03 1.83
N ARG A 108 -24.66 -11.11 2.63
CA ARG A 108 -24.43 -11.01 4.09
C ARG A 108 -23.12 -10.29 4.41
N PRO A 109 -23.07 -9.54 5.54
CA PRO A 109 -21.82 -8.95 6.01
C PRO A 109 -20.80 -10.04 6.31
N ARG A 110 -19.51 -9.71 6.14
CA ARG A 110 -18.38 -10.61 6.38
C ARG A 110 -17.57 -10.14 7.59
N PRO A 111 -16.88 -11.06 8.27
CA PRO A 111 -15.96 -10.69 9.34
C PRO A 111 -14.90 -9.66 8.84
N GLY A 112 -14.61 -8.66 9.66
CA GLY A 112 -13.62 -7.62 9.36
C GLY A 112 -14.04 -6.57 8.32
N GLU A 113 -15.19 -6.78 7.65
CA GLU A 113 -15.66 -5.92 6.58
C GLU A 113 -16.03 -4.52 7.09
N VAL A 114 -15.60 -3.49 6.37
CA VAL A 114 -15.99 -2.10 6.65
C VAL A 114 -17.27 -1.79 5.92
N LEU A 115 -18.31 -1.42 6.68
CA LEU A 115 -19.64 -1.11 6.21
C LEU A 115 -20.00 0.32 6.59
N LEU A 116 -20.81 0.96 5.77
CA LEU A 116 -21.22 2.34 5.93
C LEU A 116 -22.71 2.46 6.20
N VAL A 117 -23.06 3.33 7.14
CA VAL A 117 -24.44 3.71 7.47
C VAL A 117 -24.54 5.22 7.36
N SER A 118 -25.68 5.72 6.84
CA SER A 118 -25.94 7.15 6.85
C SER A 118 -26.05 7.64 8.28
N ALA A 119 -25.30 8.67 8.63
CA ALA A 119 -25.39 9.30 9.94
C ALA A 119 -26.78 9.88 10.23
N ALA A 120 -27.57 10.14 9.19
CA ALA A 120 -28.95 10.61 9.37
C ALA A 120 -29.91 9.51 9.82
N ASP A 121 -29.58 8.23 9.55
CA ASP A 121 -30.47 7.11 9.81
C ASP A 121 -30.41 6.59 11.26
N GLY A 122 -29.36 6.98 12.02
CA GLY A 122 -29.16 6.53 13.41
C GLY A 122 -28.40 5.21 13.51
N GLY A 123 -28.69 4.40 14.53
CA GLY A 123 -27.99 3.12 14.77
C GLY A 123 -26.76 3.26 15.67
N TYR A 124 -26.50 4.45 16.23
CA TYR A 124 -25.40 4.72 17.14
C TYR A 124 -25.79 5.80 18.15
N ASP A 125 -25.43 5.58 19.40
CA ASP A 125 -25.57 6.55 20.48
C ASP A 125 -24.18 6.93 21.03
N PRO A 126 -23.86 8.23 21.16
CA PRO A 126 -22.53 8.67 21.58
C PRO A 126 -22.12 8.22 22.99
N LEU A 127 -23.06 7.87 23.86
CA LEU A 127 -22.80 7.46 25.23
C LEU A 127 -22.69 5.92 25.37
N THR A 128 -23.48 5.18 24.58
CA THR A 128 -23.56 3.73 24.68
C THR A 128 -22.91 2.99 23.52
N GLY A 129 -22.55 3.69 22.42
CA GLY A 129 -21.95 3.12 21.23
C GLY A 129 -23.01 2.60 20.26
N PHE A 130 -22.75 1.46 19.63
CA PHE A 130 -23.69 0.83 18.71
C PHE A 130 -25.01 0.51 19.40
N ASP A 131 -26.09 1.11 18.90
CA ASP A 131 -27.45 0.85 19.34
C ASP A 131 -28.39 0.79 18.12
N PRO A 132 -28.82 -0.39 17.67
CA PRO A 132 -29.69 -0.53 16.50
C PRO A 132 -31.06 0.10 16.69
N ALA A 133 -31.45 0.45 17.92
CA ALA A 133 -32.70 1.13 18.23
C ALA A 133 -32.57 2.67 18.24
N ALA A 134 -31.35 3.20 18.32
CA ALA A 134 -31.11 4.64 18.32
C ALA A 134 -31.60 5.25 16.99
N ARG A 135 -32.32 6.37 17.12
CA ARG A 135 -32.83 7.12 15.97
C ARG A 135 -32.37 8.57 16.08
N GLY A 136 -32.20 9.19 14.91
CA GLY A 136 -31.69 10.54 14.80
C GLY A 136 -30.23 10.59 14.36
N PRO A 137 -29.75 11.78 13.99
CA PRO A 137 -28.44 11.92 13.39
C PRO A 137 -27.32 11.58 14.37
N VAL A 138 -26.31 10.87 13.90
CA VAL A 138 -25.10 10.51 14.65
C VAL A 138 -24.14 11.71 14.63
N PRO A 139 -23.88 12.34 15.78
CA PRO A 139 -23.04 13.54 15.84
C PRO A 139 -21.57 13.23 15.59
N GLY A 140 -20.83 14.19 15.03
CA GLY A 140 -19.39 14.05 14.79
C GLY A 140 -19.03 13.14 13.61
N SER A 141 -20.01 12.68 12.84
CA SER A 141 -19.76 11.86 11.66
C SER A 141 -19.09 12.67 10.55
N PRO A 142 -18.07 12.10 9.86
CA PRO A 142 -17.41 12.77 8.74
C PRO A 142 -18.35 12.91 7.54
N SER A 143 -18.09 13.91 6.68
CA SER A 143 -18.79 14.06 5.41
C SER A 143 -18.02 13.36 4.28
N LEU A 144 -18.71 12.57 3.48
CA LEU A 144 -18.15 11.94 2.28
C LEU A 144 -18.23 12.84 1.04
N ASP A 145 -19.00 13.95 1.10
CA ASP A 145 -19.11 14.91 0.00
C ASP A 145 -17.89 15.83 -0.11
N GLN A 146 -17.17 15.97 0.97
CA GLN A 146 -15.85 16.56 0.90
C GLN A 146 -14.97 15.46 0.33
N ALA A 147 -14.72 15.50 -0.98
CA ALA A 147 -13.53 14.85 -1.52
C ALA A 147 -12.42 15.20 -0.55
N ALA A 148 -11.80 14.17 0.03
CA ALA A 148 -10.72 14.40 0.97
C ALA A 148 -9.81 15.41 0.31
N ASP A 149 -9.84 16.65 0.81
CA ASP A 149 -9.00 17.72 0.27
C ASP A 149 -7.60 17.10 0.27
N PRO A 150 -6.96 16.88 -0.88
CA PRO A 150 -5.60 16.36 -0.88
C PRO A 150 -4.66 17.22 -0.02
N ALA A 151 -5.12 18.42 0.40
CA ALA A 151 -4.44 19.28 1.34
C ALA A 151 -4.78 19.02 2.83
N THR A 152 -5.89 18.37 3.18
CA THR A 152 -6.31 18.10 4.55
C THR A 152 -6.42 16.60 4.81
N GLY A 153 -5.27 15.91 4.82
CA GLY A 153 -5.04 14.80 5.72
C GLY A 153 -5.95 13.58 5.67
N ALA A 154 -6.58 13.23 4.54
CA ALA A 154 -6.76 11.82 4.27
C ALA A 154 -5.33 11.25 4.29
N GLU A 155 -5.02 10.44 5.27
CA GLU A 155 -3.79 9.67 5.25
C GLU A 155 -3.80 8.97 3.92
N ASP A 156 -2.95 9.46 3.00
CA ASP A 156 -2.65 8.74 1.78
C ASP A 156 -2.32 7.31 2.25
N PRO A 157 -3.16 6.31 1.98
CA PRO A 157 -2.89 4.93 2.38
C PRO A 157 -1.57 4.44 1.80
N TYR A 158 -1.02 5.24 0.90
CA TYR A 158 0.30 5.15 0.34
C TYR A 158 1.33 6.03 1.07
N ARG A 159 0.94 6.82 2.06
CA ARG A 159 1.92 7.56 2.87
C ARG A 159 2.86 6.56 3.51
N SER A 160 4.11 6.95 3.40
CA SER A 160 5.27 6.29 3.97
C SER A 160 4.95 5.73 5.35
N ASP A 161 5.38 4.51 5.53
CA ASP A 161 5.54 3.87 6.81
C ASP A 161 5.98 4.89 7.87
N SER A 162 5.12 5.13 8.86
CA SER A 162 5.39 6.10 9.92
C SER A 162 6.72 5.82 10.64
N ALA A 163 7.17 4.56 10.65
CA ALA A 163 8.46 4.17 11.19
C ALA A 163 9.65 4.60 10.32
N SER A 164 9.45 4.76 8.99
CA SER A 164 10.46 5.35 8.09
C SER A 164 10.56 6.87 8.22
N VAL A 165 9.49 7.52 8.69
CA VAL A 165 9.41 8.99 8.86
C VAL A 165 9.94 9.45 10.21
N ALA A 166 10.03 8.56 11.20
CA ALA A 166 10.37 8.89 12.59
C ALA A 166 11.82 9.33 12.82
N GLN A 167 12.60 9.58 11.78
CA GLN A 167 13.96 10.05 11.89
C GLN A 167 14.12 11.55 11.62
N HIS A 168 14.80 12.19 12.52
CA HIS A 168 14.96 13.65 12.57
C HIS A 168 16.21 14.18 11.83
N ASP A 169 16.96 13.34 11.13
CA ASP A 169 18.18 13.73 10.45
C ASP A 169 18.12 13.55 8.93
N TRP A 170 18.73 14.50 8.21
CA TRP A 170 18.91 14.42 6.77
C TRP A 170 19.88 13.30 6.43
N MET A 171 19.42 12.32 5.64
CA MET A 171 20.22 11.15 5.23
C MET A 171 20.40 11.11 3.71
N ARG A 172 21.64 10.98 3.27
CA ARG A 172 21.97 10.83 1.84
C ARG A 172 21.55 9.47 1.33
N LEU A 173 21.14 9.42 0.07
CA LEU A 173 20.61 8.20 -0.53
C LEU A 173 21.67 7.09 -0.65
N ASP A 174 22.91 7.42 -1.02
CA ASP A 174 24.02 6.47 -1.10
C ASP A 174 24.32 5.84 0.26
N GLN A 175 24.47 6.65 1.31
CA GLN A 175 24.71 6.17 2.66
C GLN A 175 23.55 5.30 3.18
N HIS A 176 22.33 5.76 3.01
CA HIS A 176 21.15 5.00 3.41
C HIS A 176 21.11 3.62 2.75
N SER A 177 21.35 3.54 1.45
CA SER A 177 21.40 2.28 0.71
C SER A 177 22.46 1.31 1.25
N GLU A 178 23.65 1.80 1.60
CA GLU A 178 24.71 1.00 2.22
C GLU A 178 24.29 0.50 3.61
N ASP A 179 23.74 1.39 4.44
CA ASP A 179 23.31 1.05 5.80
C ASP A 179 22.19 -0.02 5.76
N VAL A 180 21.21 0.11 4.85
CA VAL A 180 20.14 -0.87 4.70
C VAL A 180 20.65 -2.21 4.19
N ARG A 181 21.60 -2.21 3.24
CA ARG A 181 22.28 -3.44 2.79
C ARG A 181 22.92 -4.16 3.97
N ASP A 182 23.69 -3.44 4.78
CA ASP A 182 24.45 -4.01 5.89
C ASP A 182 23.51 -4.55 6.98
N GLN A 183 22.41 -3.87 7.27
CA GLN A 183 21.36 -4.35 8.16
C GLN A 183 20.69 -5.62 7.62
N ALA A 184 20.36 -5.66 6.32
CA ALA A 184 19.79 -6.84 5.69
C ALA A 184 20.74 -8.04 5.73
N ALA A 185 22.02 -7.82 5.44
CA ALA A 185 23.04 -8.85 5.53
C ALA A 185 23.16 -9.41 6.96
N ALA A 186 23.15 -8.55 7.98
CA ALA A 186 23.20 -8.96 9.39
C ALA A 186 21.95 -9.77 9.80
N LEU A 187 20.75 -9.34 9.40
CA LEU A 187 19.53 -10.07 9.66
C LEU A 187 19.52 -11.46 8.98
N LEU A 188 19.98 -11.52 7.73
CA LEU A 188 20.03 -12.74 6.95
C LEU A 188 21.18 -13.69 7.33
N ALA A 189 22.22 -13.21 8.00
CA ALA A 189 23.33 -14.06 8.45
C ALA A 189 22.87 -15.23 9.32
N THR A 190 21.84 -15.02 10.14
CA THR A 190 21.31 -16.04 11.05
C THR A 190 20.35 -17.01 10.35
N ILE A 191 19.49 -16.51 9.47
CA ILE A 191 18.38 -17.28 8.89
C ILE A 191 18.62 -17.69 7.44
N GLY A 192 19.60 -17.07 6.76
CA GLY A 192 19.93 -17.36 5.35
C GLY A 192 20.09 -18.86 5.04
N PRO A 193 20.73 -19.66 5.92
CA PRO A 193 20.90 -21.10 5.67
C PRO A 193 19.61 -21.92 5.55
N VAL A 194 18.49 -21.44 6.07
CA VAL A 194 17.18 -22.12 5.98
C VAL A 194 16.29 -21.59 4.84
N LEU A 195 16.74 -20.53 4.16
CA LEU A 195 16.05 -19.98 3.01
C LEU A 195 16.43 -20.75 1.73
N PRO A 196 15.58 -20.70 0.70
CA PRO A 196 15.93 -21.25 -0.62
C PRO A 196 17.24 -20.64 -1.14
N GLU A 197 17.99 -21.45 -1.90
CA GLU A 197 19.26 -21.03 -2.49
C GLU A 197 19.12 -19.75 -3.30
N GLY A 198 20.05 -18.81 -3.13
CA GLY A 198 20.04 -17.51 -3.79
C GLY A 198 19.10 -16.47 -3.19
N ALA A 199 18.15 -16.86 -2.32
CA ALA A 199 17.17 -15.93 -1.78
C ALA A 199 17.80 -14.85 -0.88
N ALA A 200 18.70 -15.25 0.04
CA ALA A 200 19.33 -14.32 0.95
C ALA A 200 20.21 -13.28 0.23
N PRO A 201 21.15 -13.63 -0.66
CA PRO A 201 21.94 -12.64 -1.37
C PRO A 201 21.10 -11.76 -2.30
N SER A 202 20.04 -12.29 -2.93
CA SER A 202 19.12 -11.46 -3.72
C SER A 202 18.37 -10.44 -2.86
N ALA A 203 17.98 -10.80 -1.63
CA ALA A 203 17.36 -9.87 -0.70
C ALA A 203 18.34 -8.79 -0.19
N VAL A 204 19.61 -9.12 0.02
CA VAL A 204 20.65 -8.13 0.35
C VAL A 204 20.84 -7.13 -0.81
N THR A 205 20.89 -7.62 -2.05
CA THR A 205 20.95 -6.76 -3.24
C THR A 205 19.70 -5.88 -3.34
N ALA A 206 18.50 -6.44 -3.10
CA ALA A 206 17.27 -5.66 -3.08
C ALA A 206 17.30 -4.57 -2.00
N ALA A 207 17.79 -4.87 -0.80
CA ALA A 207 17.95 -3.92 0.28
C ALA A 207 18.86 -2.74 -0.09
N TYR A 208 19.94 -3.00 -0.83
CA TYR A 208 20.82 -1.95 -1.35
C TYR A 208 20.14 -1.03 -2.37
N LEU A 209 19.20 -1.57 -3.15
CA LEU A 209 18.62 -0.91 -4.33
C LEU A 209 17.19 -0.38 -4.10
N HIS A 210 16.57 -0.71 -2.95
CA HIS A 210 15.13 -0.48 -2.73
C HIS A 210 14.68 0.96 -2.94
N ASP A 211 15.50 1.89 -2.55
CA ASP A 211 15.21 3.33 -2.55
C ASP A 211 15.82 4.11 -3.74
N ALA A 212 16.42 3.42 -4.71
CA ALA A 212 17.09 4.08 -5.85
C ALA A 212 16.16 5.11 -6.57
N GLY A 213 14.87 4.83 -6.63
CA GLY A 213 13.86 5.71 -7.21
C GLY A 213 13.68 7.05 -6.49
N LYS A 214 14.16 7.18 -5.24
CA LYS A 214 14.21 8.47 -4.55
C LYS A 214 15.17 9.46 -5.21
N ALA A 215 16.09 8.98 -6.07
CA ALA A 215 16.90 9.87 -6.91
C ALA A 215 16.09 10.59 -8.00
N HIS A 216 14.86 10.17 -8.27
CA HIS A 216 13.99 10.81 -9.26
C HIS A 216 13.71 12.27 -8.89
N LYS A 217 13.72 13.14 -9.92
CA LYS A 217 13.52 14.58 -9.74
C LYS A 217 12.27 14.92 -8.93
N THR A 218 11.15 14.25 -9.18
CA THR A 218 9.89 14.47 -8.45
C THR A 218 10.06 14.30 -6.94
N TRP A 219 10.80 13.28 -6.49
CA TRP A 219 11.09 13.05 -5.09
C TRP A 219 12.03 14.11 -4.52
N GLN A 220 13.12 14.41 -5.24
CA GLN A 220 14.11 15.39 -4.80
C GLN A 220 13.53 16.81 -4.74
N ASP A 221 12.68 17.18 -5.67
CA ASP A 221 11.99 18.49 -5.65
C ASP A 221 11.05 18.59 -4.42
N ALA A 222 10.37 17.50 -4.07
CA ALA A 222 9.53 17.47 -2.87
C ALA A 222 10.36 17.60 -1.58
N LEU A 223 11.50 16.93 -1.50
CA LEU A 223 12.45 17.09 -0.39
C LEU A 223 13.05 18.50 -0.35
N CYS A 224 13.38 19.06 -1.51
CA CYS A 224 13.97 20.39 -1.61
C CYS A 224 13.09 21.48 -1.02
N ARG A 225 11.76 21.32 -1.10
CA ARG A 225 10.82 22.27 -0.48
C ARG A 225 10.87 22.29 1.05
N LEU A 226 11.28 21.20 1.66
CA LEU A 226 11.43 21.07 3.11
C LEU A 226 12.86 21.34 3.58
N ALA A 227 13.82 21.46 2.64
CA ALA A 227 15.22 21.48 2.92
C ALA A 227 15.71 22.91 3.32
N PRO A 228 16.64 23.03 4.28
CA PRO A 228 17.40 24.26 4.49
C PRO A 228 18.34 24.50 3.30
N GLU A 229 18.76 25.78 3.12
CA GLU A 229 19.50 26.19 1.92
C GLU A 229 20.76 25.33 1.61
N ASN A 230 21.54 25.01 2.63
CA ASN A 230 22.74 24.19 2.45
C ASN A 230 22.43 22.78 1.90
N ARG A 231 21.23 22.25 2.13
CA ARG A 231 20.78 20.96 1.57
C ARG A 231 20.24 21.12 0.16
N LYS A 232 19.59 22.24 -0.13
CA LYS A 232 19.13 22.57 -1.50
C LYS A 232 20.30 22.62 -2.48
N ASP A 233 21.41 23.20 -2.08
CA ASP A 233 22.63 23.27 -2.90
C ASP A 233 23.17 21.86 -3.22
N GLU A 234 23.13 20.93 -2.27
CA GLU A 234 23.58 19.56 -2.50
C GLU A 234 22.64 18.80 -3.45
N ILE A 235 21.31 18.98 -3.32
CA ILE A 235 20.31 18.41 -4.23
C ILE A 235 20.54 18.96 -5.65
N ALA A 236 20.71 20.26 -5.77
CA ALA A 236 20.98 20.91 -7.05
C ALA A 236 22.30 20.43 -7.69
N ALA A 237 23.28 20.05 -6.87
CA ALA A 237 24.55 19.46 -7.32
C ALA A 237 24.42 17.95 -7.69
N GLY A 238 23.21 17.40 -7.76
CA GLY A 238 22.97 16.01 -8.14
C GLY A 238 23.35 14.99 -7.06
N ARG A 239 23.31 15.37 -5.79
CA ARG A 239 23.54 14.49 -4.65
C ARG A 239 22.21 14.19 -3.94
N PRO A 240 21.55 13.09 -4.30
CA PRO A 240 20.20 12.83 -3.82
C PRO A 240 20.16 12.46 -2.33
N TRP A 241 19.06 12.85 -1.68
CA TRP A 241 18.75 12.54 -0.30
C TRP A 241 17.63 11.50 -0.21
N ALA A 242 17.78 10.53 0.70
CA ALA A 242 16.77 9.51 0.96
C ALA A 242 15.66 10.01 1.90
N LYS A 243 16.07 10.78 2.92
CA LYS A 243 15.18 11.22 4.02
C LYS A 243 15.38 12.68 4.35
N SER A 244 14.30 13.31 4.80
CA SER A 244 14.34 14.66 5.36
C SER A 244 14.39 14.59 6.89
N GLY A 245 15.01 15.59 7.51
CA GLY A 245 14.88 15.81 8.95
C GLY A 245 13.62 16.56 9.34
N SER A 246 12.57 16.50 8.53
CA SER A 246 11.31 17.23 8.73
C SER A 246 10.18 16.26 9.02
N ASP A 247 9.36 16.58 10.02
CA ASP A 247 8.12 15.84 10.32
C ASP A 247 6.99 16.14 9.32
N GLN A 248 7.22 17.08 8.39
CA GLN A 248 6.23 17.43 7.40
C GLN A 248 6.16 16.38 6.28
N PRO A 249 4.95 16.02 5.82
CA PRO A 249 4.78 15.08 4.74
C PRO A 249 5.32 15.65 3.42
N LEU A 250 5.94 14.78 2.63
CA LEU A 250 6.31 15.13 1.26
C LEU A 250 5.04 15.36 0.44
N ARG A 251 5.04 16.44 -0.34
CA ARG A 251 3.97 16.75 -1.29
C ARG A 251 4.56 16.79 -2.68
N PHE A 252 3.93 16.08 -3.61
CA PHE A 252 4.31 16.06 -5.01
C PHE A 252 3.49 17.08 -5.79
N ASP A 253 4.08 17.68 -6.83
CA ASP A 253 3.39 18.68 -7.66
C ASP A 253 2.20 18.05 -8.38
N GLY A 254 1.11 18.80 -8.51
CA GLY A 254 -0.11 18.35 -9.20
C GLY A 254 -0.93 17.30 -8.43
N GLY A 255 -0.62 17.03 -7.16
CA GLY A 255 -1.35 16.02 -6.37
C GLY A 255 -1.12 14.58 -6.84
N VAL A 256 -0.10 14.35 -7.65
CA VAL A 256 0.20 13.04 -8.24
C VAL A 256 0.73 12.09 -7.15
N ALA A 257 0.21 10.88 -7.12
CA ALA A 257 0.75 9.81 -6.29
C ALA A 257 2.07 9.31 -6.90
N PHE A 258 3.22 9.82 -6.45
CA PHE A 258 4.52 9.33 -6.90
C PHE A 258 4.99 8.17 -6.02
N ARG A 259 5.41 7.06 -6.67
CA ARG A 259 5.91 5.87 -6.00
C ARG A 259 7.37 5.62 -6.36
N HIS A 260 8.24 5.85 -5.36
CA HIS A 260 9.68 5.63 -5.55
C HIS A 260 10.03 4.15 -5.76
N GLU A 261 9.23 3.20 -5.25
CA GLU A 261 9.43 1.77 -5.46
C GLU A 261 9.32 1.40 -6.94
N LEU A 262 8.33 1.98 -7.63
CA LEU A 262 8.16 1.81 -9.07
C LEU A 262 9.30 2.48 -9.84
N ALA A 263 9.68 3.69 -9.45
CA ALA A 263 10.82 4.38 -10.06
C ALA A 263 12.14 3.60 -9.84
N SER A 264 12.34 3.00 -8.64
CA SER A 264 13.49 2.13 -8.37
C SER A 264 13.51 0.94 -9.34
N LEU A 265 12.39 0.26 -9.50
CA LEU A 265 12.30 -0.89 -10.42
C LEU A 265 12.61 -0.50 -11.86
N LEU A 266 12.09 0.63 -12.36
CA LEU A 266 12.37 1.11 -13.71
C LEU A 266 13.82 1.51 -13.90
N MET A 267 14.48 2.07 -12.89
CA MET A 267 15.93 2.33 -12.93
C MET A 267 16.75 1.03 -12.98
N LEU A 268 16.28 -0.05 -12.34
CA LEU A 268 16.90 -1.38 -12.41
C LEU A 268 16.65 -2.07 -13.75
N ASP A 269 15.60 -1.72 -14.46
CA ASP A 269 15.40 -2.18 -15.83
C ASP A 269 16.21 -1.38 -16.86
N GLY A 270 16.74 -0.24 -16.45
CA GLY A 270 17.51 0.70 -17.25
C GLY A 270 18.95 0.91 -16.73
N PRO A 271 19.29 2.13 -16.25
CA PRO A 271 20.66 2.54 -16.01
C PRO A 271 21.37 1.84 -14.85
N LEU A 272 20.62 1.21 -13.93
CA LEU A 272 21.18 0.50 -12.77
C LEU A 272 21.12 -1.03 -12.91
N ARG A 273 20.82 -1.53 -14.12
CA ARG A 273 20.60 -2.96 -14.37
C ARG A 273 21.80 -3.83 -14.00
N ASP A 274 22.99 -3.33 -14.20
CA ASP A 274 24.22 -4.06 -13.90
C ASP A 274 24.43 -4.31 -12.39
N LEU A 275 23.79 -3.51 -11.51
CA LEU A 275 23.80 -3.74 -10.06
C LEU A 275 23.01 -4.99 -9.64
N LEU A 276 22.15 -5.52 -10.52
CA LEU A 276 21.47 -6.80 -10.30
C LEU A 276 22.37 -8.02 -10.51
N ALA A 277 23.59 -7.85 -11.04
CA ALA A 277 24.52 -8.96 -11.24
C ALA A 277 24.94 -9.65 -9.92
N ASP A 278 24.84 -8.94 -8.80
CA ASP A 278 25.14 -9.49 -7.47
C ASP A 278 23.97 -10.30 -6.88
N ALA A 279 22.80 -10.28 -7.53
CA ALA A 279 21.63 -11.06 -7.13
C ALA A 279 21.58 -12.39 -7.93
N PRO A 280 21.72 -13.56 -7.28
CA PRO A 280 21.56 -14.84 -7.96
C PRO A 280 20.18 -15.02 -8.61
N ASP A 281 19.14 -14.43 -8.03
CA ASP A 281 17.81 -14.30 -8.61
C ASP A 281 17.45 -12.82 -8.78
N ALA A 282 17.74 -12.28 -9.97
CA ALA A 282 17.47 -10.89 -10.29
C ALA A 282 15.97 -10.53 -10.25
N ASP A 283 15.09 -11.47 -10.61
CA ASP A 283 13.65 -11.25 -10.56
C ASP A 283 13.15 -11.17 -9.12
N LEU A 284 13.72 -11.97 -8.21
CA LEU A 284 13.43 -11.84 -6.77
C LEU A 284 13.92 -10.49 -6.22
N ALA A 285 15.12 -10.06 -6.59
CA ALA A 285 15.62 -8.75 -6.15
C ALA A 285 14.72 -7.60 -6.65
N ARG A 286 14.33 -7.62 -7.92
CA ARG A 286 13.40 -6.64 -8.52
C ARG A 286 12.04 -6.66 -7.81
N TYR A 287 11.54 -7.84 -7.50
CA TYR A 287 10.29 -8.01 -6.76
C TYR A 287 10.36 -7.37 -5.37
N LEU A 288 11.42 -7.67 -4.62
CA LEU A 288 11.60 -7.13 -3.27
C LEU A 288 11.77 -5.60 -3.29
N VAL A 289 12.44 -5.05 -4.30
CA VAL A 289 12.52 -3.58 -4.51
C VAL A 289 11.14 -2.97 -4.71
N LEU A 290 10.28 -3.57 -5.51
CA LEU A 290 8.93 -3.04 -5.72
C LEU A 290 8.02 -3.26 -4.50
N ALA A 291 8.19 -4.38 -3.80
CA ALA A 291 7.26 -4.84 -2.77
C ALA A 291 7.64 -4.40 -1.33
N HIS A 292 8.78 -3.73 -1.12
CA HIS A 292 9.31 -3.49 0.24
C HIS A 292 8.38 -2.69 1.17
N HIS A 293 7.45 -1.90 0.63
CA HIS A 293 6.38 -1.26 1.40
C HIS A 293 5.10 -2.10 1.50
N GLY A 294 5.07 -3.29 0.91
CA GLY A 294 3.93 -4.22 0.97
C GLY A 294 2.71 -3.82 0.14
N LYS A 295 2.82 -2.80 -0.72
CA LYS A 295 1.71 -2.25 -1.49
C LYS A 295 1.68 -2.72 -2.94
N LEU A 296 2.84 -2.78 -3.59
CA LEU A 296 2.98 -3.14 -5.00
C LEU A 296 3.60 -4.53 -5.09
N ARG A 297 2.81 -5.55 -5.41
CA ARG A 297 3.30 -6.94 -5.50
C ARG A 297 2.96 -7.57 -6.85
N VAL A 298 1.73 -8.06 -6.98
CA VAL A 298 1.27 -8.86 -8.13
C VAL A 298 0.84 -7.97 -9.28
N GLN A 299 0.16 -6.89 -8.98
CA GLN A 299 -0.29 -5.88 -9.95
C GLN A 299 0.16 -4.50 -9.49
N VAL A 300 0.46 -3.67 -10.45
CA VAL A 300 0.71 -2.24 -10.24
C VAL A 300 -0.39 -1.49 -10.95
N ARG A 301 -1.20 -0.76 -10.20
CA ARG A 301 -2.34 0.01 -10.72
C ARG A 301 -2.25 1.44 -10.24
N ASP A 302 -2.71 2.35 -11.06
CA ASP A 302 -2.95 3.71 -10.64
C ASP A 302 -4.39 3.82 -10.11
N PRO A 303 -4.62 4.38 -8.92
CA PRO A 303 -5.98 4.59 -8.42
C PRO A 303 -6.85 5.44 -9.36
N SER A 304 -6.25 6.37 -10.09
CA SER A 304 -6.96 7.20 -11.09
C SER A 304 -7.50 6.39 -12.27
N ASP A 305 -6.85 5.29 -12.66
CA ASP A 305 -7.30 4.45 -13.77
C ASP A 305 -8.70 3.87 -13.54
N LEU A 306 -9.03 3.52 -12.30
CA LEU A 306 -10.35 2.97 -11.96
C LEU A 306 -11.45 4.03 -12.09
N ALA A 307 -11.17 5.27 -11.68
CA ALA A 307 -12.09 6.40 -11.83
C ALA A 307 -12.29 6.73 -13.30
N MET A 308 -11.22 6.79 -14.11
CA MET A 308 -11.29 7.05 -15.55
C MET A 308 -12.05 5.95 -16.31
N LEU A 309 -11.79 4.68 -16.00
CA LEU A 309 -12.52 3.55 -16.59
C LEU A 309 -14.01 3.58 -16.21
N ALA A 310 -14.33 3.96 -14.98
CA ALA A 310 -15.72 4.13 -14.54
C ALA A 310 -16.42 5.29 -15.27
N ALA A 311 -15.68 6.34 -15.63
CA ALA A 311 -16.17 7.46 -16.44
C ALA A 311 -16.23 7.14 -17.94
N GLY A 312 -15.74 5.99 -18.38
CA GLY A 312 -15.66 5.60 -19.79
C GLY A 312 -14.52 6.28 -20.55
N GLU A 313 -13.53 6.79 -19.85
CA GLU A 313 -12.33 7.41 -20.39
C GLU A 313 -11.23 6.36 -20.61
N ALA A 314 -10.33 6.62 -21.56
CA ALA A 314 -9.15 5.77 -21.73
C ALA A 314 -8.16 6.02 -20.61
N ALA A 315 -7.60 4.94 -20.05
CA ALA A 315 -6.50 5.07 -19.10
C ALA A 315 -5.34 5.85 -19.73
N GLU A 316 -4.79 6.80 -18.99
CA GLU A 316 -3.60 7.52 -19.42
C GLU A 316 -2.39 6.58 -19.47
N ASP A 317 -1.41 6.89 -20.34
CA ASP A 317 -0.12 6.16 -20.36
C ASP A 317 0.77 6.59 -19.16
N LYS A 318 0.16 6.65 -17.99
CA LYS A 318 0.78 7.03 -16.71
C LYS A 318 0.54 5.96 -15.68
N LEU A 319 1.50 5.81 -14.77
CA LEU A 319 1.40 4.87 -13.67
C LEU A 319 2.13 5.45 -12.45
N LEU A 320 1.38 5.77 -11.41
CA LEU A 320 1.91 6.22 -10.12
C LEU A 320 2.97 7.35 -10.26
N GLY A 321 2.65 8.36 -11.06
CA GLY A 321 3.46 9.55 -11.28
C GLY A 321 4.57 9.40 -12.34
N LEU A 322 4.63 8.27 -13.03
CA LEU A 322 5.56 8.01 -14.14
C LEU A 322 4.77 7.89 -15.45
N GLU A 323 5.26 8.48 -16.53
CA GLU A 323 4.58 8.55 -17.82
C GLU A 323 5.39 7.81 -18.88
N GLU A 324 4.70 6.94 -19.66
CA GLU A 324 5.28 6.15 -20.75
C GLU A 324 6.05 7.02 -21.75
N GLY A 325 7.26 6.60 -22.10
CA GLY A 325 8.09 7.26 -23.11
C GLY A 325 8.75 8.56 -22.66
N VAL A 326 8.49 9.03 -21.43
CA VAL A 326 9.14 10.23 -20.89
C VAL A 326 10.57 9.91 -20.47
N ALA A 327 11.51 10.79 -20.82
CA ALA A 327 12.89 10.68 -20.43
C ALA A 327 13.09 11.10 -18.96
N VAL A 328 13.74 10.25 -18.19
CA VAL A 328 14.08 10.49 -16.78
C VAL A 328 15.59 10.59 -16.63
N ASP A 329 16.05 11.73 -16.10
CA ASP A 329 17.43 11.92 -15.72
C ASP A 329 17.71 11.31 -14.34
N VAL A 330 18.74 10.49 -14.26
CA VAL A 330 19.23 9.88 -13.02
C VAL A 330 20.57 10.52 -12.69
N PRO A 331 20.73 11.18 -11.53
CA PRO A 331 22.01 11.71 -11.11
C PRO A 331 23.04 10.59 -10.85
N PRO A 332 24.30 10.89 -10.63
CA PRO A 332 25.25 9.87 -10.17
C PRO A 332 24.71 9.18 -8.92
N LEU A 333 24.61 7.85 -8.96
CA LEU A 333 23.93 7.07 -7.92
C LEU A 333 24.57 5.70 -7.75
N LEU A 334 24.82 5.28 -6.50
CA LEU A 334 25.31 3.94 -6.14
C LEU A 334 26.56 3.55 -6.96
N GLY A 335 27.50 4.49 -7.10
CA GLY A 335 28.73 4.28 -7.86
C GLY A 335 28.57 4.27 -9.39
N ARG A 336 27.40 4.60 -9.92
CA ARG A 336 27.14 4.73 -11.36
C ARG A 336 27.13 6.21 -11.76
N PRO A 337 27.63 6.55 -12.97
CA PRO A 337 27.59 7.92 -13.49
C PRO A 337 26.13 8.35 -13.75
N ALA A 338 25.94 9.66 -13.93
CA ALA A 338 24.66 10.19 -14.39
C ALA A 338 24.25 9.51 -15.69
N ALA A 339 22.96 9.23 -15.81
CA ALA A 339 22.37 8.56 -16.96
C ALA A 339 20.96 9.10 -17.24
N GLN A 340 20.43 8.76 -18.40
CA GLN A 340 19.05 9.02 -18.77
C GLN A 340 18.41 7.72 -19.28
N PHE A 341 17.14 7.51 -18.98
CA PHE A 341 16.37 6.40 -19.54
C PHE A 341 14.97 6.85 -19.91
N LEU A 342 14.34 6.13 -20.83
CA LEU A 342 12.92 6.30 -21.15
C LEU A 342 12.08 5.40 -20.27
N VAL A 343 11.04 5.96 -19.64
CA VAL A 343 10.05 5.18 -18.89
C VAL A 343 9.38 4.19 -19.83
N ASN A 344 9.36 2.91 -19.43
CA ASN A 344 8.68 1.84 -20.13
C ASN A 344 7.78 1.08 -19.15
N LEU A 345 6.48 1.26 -19.32
CA LEU A 345 5.43 0.68 -18.46
C LEU A 345 4.82 -0.60 -19.06
N GLU A 346 5.30 -1.07 -20.22
CA GLU A 346 4.70 -2.21 -20.92
C GLU A 346 4.61 -3.48 -20.04
N GLN A 347 5.59 -3.71 -19.18
CA GLN A 347 5.60 -4.86 -18.29
C GLN A 347 4.43 -4.87 -17.29
N PHE A 348 3.83 -3.71 -16.99
CA PHE A 348 2.68 -3.61 -16.07
C PHE A 348 1.34 -3.80 -16.76
N ARG A 349 1.32 -3.88 -18.09
CA ARG A 349 0.12 -4.21 -18.85
C ARG A 349 -0.21 -5.71 -18.71
N LEU A 350 -1.49 -5.99 -18.52
CA LEU A 350 -1.95 -7.38 -18.39
C LEU A 350 -1.86 -8.12 -19.74
N GLY A 351 -1.47 -9.39 -19.71
CA GLY A 351 -1.52 -10.28 -20.87
C GLY A 351 -0.24 -10.39 -21.68
N GLY A 352 0.80 -9.59 -21.43
CA GLY A 352 2.11 -9.71 -22.08
C GLY A 352 2.90 -10.95 -21.62
N GLU A 353 3.78 -11.49 -22.48
CA GLU A 353 4.67 -12.59 -22.10
C GLU A 353 5.66 -12.23 -20.99
N ARG A 354 6.04 -10.94 -20.92
CA ARG A 354 6.94 -10.37 -19.92
C ARG A 354 6.20 -9.52 -18.89
N SER A 355 4.91 -9.81 -18.65
CA SER A 355 4.15 -9.01 -17.70
C SER A 355 4.69 -9.19 -16.28
N TRP A 356 4.72 -8.09 -15.53
CA TRP A 356 5.08 -8.07 -14.12
C TRP A 356 4.27 -9.08 -13.30
N THR A 357 2.96 -9.13 -13.53
CA THR A 357 2.07 -10.09 -12.87
C THR A 357 2.55 -11.53 -13.05
N ARG A 358 3.01 -11.91 -14.26
CA ARG A 358 3.56 -13.25 -14.51
C ARG A 358 4.84 -13.48 -13.71
N THR A 359 5.74 -12.51 -13.67
CA THR A 359 6.97 -12.59 -12.88
C THR A 359 6.65 -12.77 -11.39
N ALA A 360 5.78 -11.93 -10.82
CA ALA A 360 5.39 -12.00 -9.41
C ALA A 360 4.71 -13.34 -9.05
N LEU A 361 3.80 -13.83 -9.91
CA LEU A 361 3.16 -15.13 -9.73
C LEU A 361 4.16 -16.29 -9.86
N GLY A 362 5.12 -16.21 -10.78
CA GLY A 362 6.20 -17.19 -10.92
C GLY A 362 7.10 -17.24 -9.68
N LEU A 363 7.42 -16.11 -9.08
CA LEU A 363 8.16 -16.03 -7.81
C LEU A 363 7.34 -16.62 -6.66
N ARG A 364 6.06 -16.30 -6.57
CA ARG A 364 5.16 -16.89 -5.59
C ARG A 364 5.11 -18.42 -5.70
N ASP A 365 5.04 -18.94 -6.92
CA ASP A 365 4.99 -20.40 -7.14
C ASP A 365 6.33 -21.08 -6.83
N ARG A 366 7.46 -20.38 -7.03
CA ARG A 366 8.81 -20.88 -6.75
C ARG A 366 9.16 -20.83 -5.25
N TYR A 367 8.96 -19.71 -4.61
CA TYR A 367 9.37 -19.47 -3.23
C TYR A 367 8.25 -19.71 -2.21
N GLY A 368 7.01 -19.66 -2.64
CA GLY A 368 5.83 -19.64 -1.79
C GLY A 368 5.56 -18.24 -1.19
N PRO A 369 4.29 -17.96 -0.86
CA PRO A 369 3.90 -16.63 -0.36
C PRO A 369 4.55 -16.26 0.97
N PHE A 370 4.80 -17.23 1.85
CA PHE A 370 5.44 -16.99 3.14
C PHE A 370 6.89 -16.55 3.03
N VAL A 371 7.68 -17.22 2.17
CA VAL A 371 9.09 -16.86 1.99
C VAL A 371 9.18 -15.46 1.38
N LEU A 372 8.33 -15.14 0.38
CA LEU A 372 8.32 -13.81 -0.22
C LEU A 372 7.94 -12.74 0.82
N ALA A 373 6.85 -12.92 1.55
CA ALA A 373 6.43 -11.98 2.58
C ALA A 373 7.47 -11.82 3.70
N TYR A 374 8.17 -12.90 4.03
CA TYR A 374 9.24 -12.85 5.01
C TYR A 374 10.45 -12.06 4.50
N LEU A 375 10.86 -12.26 3.25
CA LEU A 375 11.94 -11.48 2.64
C LEU A 375 11.58 -9.99 2.49
N GLU A 376 10.35 -9.67 2.11
CA GLU A 376 9.83 -8.29 2.14
C GLU A 376 9.97 -7.68 3.54
N THR A 377 9.58 -8.44 4.57
CA THR A 377 9.70 -8.02 5.97
C THR A 377 11.15 -7.77 6.36
N ILE A 378 12.09 -8.61 5.92
CA ILE A 378 13.52 -8.42 6.18
C ILE A 378 14.03 -7.12 5.55
N VAL A 379 13.71 -6.85 4.28
CA VAL A 379 14.11 -5.60 3.61
C VAL A 379 13.52 -4.39 4.35
N ARG A 380 12.25 -4.44 4.71
CA ARG A 380 11.58 -3.37 5.45
C ARG A 380 12.17 -3.17 6.85
N MET A 381 12.45 -4.24 7.58
CA MET A 381 13.09 -4.18 8.89
C MET A 381 14.51 -3.62 8.80
N ALA A 382 15.25 -3.95 7.74
CA ALA A 382 16.57 -3.40 7.48
C ALA A 382 16.52 -1.88 7.25
N ASP A 383 15.55 -1.41 6.45
CA ASP A 383 15.30 0.02 6.27
C ASP A 383 14.96 0.72 7.59
N TRP A 384 14.06 0.16 8.40
CA TRP A 384 13.73 0.74 9.70
C TRP A 384 14.93 0.80 10.65
N ARG A 385 15.75 -0.24 10.71
CA ARG A 385 16.94 -0.28 11.57
C ARG A 385 17.98 0.73 11.12
N ALA A 386 18.26 0.82 9.82
CA ALA A 386 19.14 1.81 9.26
C ALA A 386 18.61 3.23 9.52
N SER A 387 17.31 3.43 9.35
CA SER A 387 16.63 4.69 9.65
C SER A 387 16.69 5.05 11.14
N GLY A 388 16.59 4.07 12.04
CA GLY A 388 16.69 4.27 13.50
C GLY A 388 18.11 4.48 14.03
N GLY A 389 19.12 4.54 13.16
CA GLY A 389 20.52 4.70 13.56
C GLY A 389 21.07 3.52 14.36
N LEU A 390 20.47 2.33 14.21
CA LEU A 390 20.97 1.12 14.86
C LEU A 390 22.23 0.64 14.15
N GLU A 391 23.36 0.73 14.85
CA GLU A 391 24.62 0.18 14.34
C GLU A 391 24.53 -1.36 14.24
N VAL A 392 25.06 -1.90 13.13
CA VAL A 392 25.31 -3.33 13.02
C VAL A 392 26.40 -3.70 14.01
N ALA A 393 26.12 -4.56 14.97
CA ALA A 393 27.17 -5.11 15.83
C ALA A 393 28.21 -5.83 14.97
N ARG A 394 29.42 -5.29 14.90
CA ARG A 394 30.54 -5.82 14.14
C ARG A 394 31.17 -7.01 14.82
#